data_229106b55d408eea0c47821ab9ab62d7
#
_entry.id   229106b55d408eea0c47821ab9ab62d7
#
_cell.length_a   1.000
_cell.length_b   1.000
_cell.length_c   1.000
_cell.angle_alpha   90.00
_cell.angle_beta   90.00
_cell.angle_gamma   90.00
#
_symmetry.space_group_name_H-M   'P 1'
#
loop_
_entity.id
_entity.type
_entity.pdbx_description
1 polymer ?
#
loop_
_entity_poly.entity_id
_entity_poly.type
_entity_poly.pdbx_seq_one_letter_code
_entity_poly.pdbx_strand_id
1 'polypeptide(L)'
;MAKKNQVLFLEPGRAESFVMEGVKIDQLLPREVCEQFSAYLVRMEPLQIKKPSYHKKGEELYYVISGSGQAVLDGKNYDLRAGCFFRVPPGIVHQFSTSDQPLCILNFHSPPVFPDKDTYFCK
;
A
#
# COMPACT_ATOMS: atom_id res chain seq x y z
N MET A 1 20.06 -6.24 11.24
CA MET A 1 18.77 -6.45 10.55
C MET A 1 18.16 -7.77 11.02
N ALA A 2 16.86 -7.80 11.24
CA ALA A 2 16.18 -9.01 11.70
C ALA A 2 16.15 -10.08 10.61
N LYS A 3 16.17 -11.36 11.03
CA LYS A 3 16.01 -12.52 10.17
C LYS A 3 14.63 -13.15 10.43
N LYS A 4 14.26 -14.14 9.61
CA LYS A 4 12.92 -14.77 9.66
C LYS A 4 12.52 -15.30 11.03
N ASN A 5 13.47 -15.78 11.81
CA ASN A 5 13.20 -16.34 13.13
C ASN A 5 13.42 -15.36 14.27
N GLN A 6 13.56 -14.08 13.95
CA GLN A 6 13.80 -13.02 14.93
C GLN A 6 12.65 -12.04 14.94
N VAL A 7 12.44 -11.41 16.09
CA VAL A 7 11.50 -10.29 16.20
C VAL A 7 12.03 -9.13 15.38
N LEU A 8 11.16 -8.54 14.57
CA LEU A 8 11.43 -7.25 13.92
C LEU A 8 10.69 -6.18 14.73
N PHE A 9 11.43 -5.16 15.15
CA PHE A 9 10.85 -4.00 15.81
C PHE A 9 11.37 -2.74 15.13
N LEU A 10 10.46 -1.94 14.60
CA LEU A 10 10.79 -0.67 13.95
C LEU A 10 10.24 0.48 14.75
N GLU A 11 11.12 1.38 15.19
CA GLU A 11 10.69 2.64 15.75
C GLU A 11 10.22 3.59 14.65
N PRO A 12 9.45 4.63 15.00
CA PRO A 12 8.99 5.60 14.00
C PRO A 12 10.15 6.16 13.17
N GLY A 13 9.96 6.21 11.86
CA GLY A 13 10.95 6.75 10.94
C GLY A 13 12.12 5.83 10.60
N ARG A 14 12.11 4.59 11.06
CA ARG A 14 13.23 3.64 10.84
C ARG A 14 13.02 2.71 9.66
N ALA A 15 11.82 2.65 9.10
CA ALA A 15 11.59 1.83 7.92
C ALA A 15 12.30 2.43 6.69
N GLU A 16 12.77 1.57 5.81
CA GLU A 16 13.28 2.03 4.53
C GLU A 16 12.13 2.62 3.71
N SER A 17 12.40 3.72 3.02
CA SER A 17 11.39 4.43 2.25
C SER A 17 11.82 4.55 0.80
N PHE A 18 10.84 4.56 -0.08
CA PHE A 18 11.06 4.86 -1.49
C PHE A 18 9.86 5.66 -2.02
N VAL A 19 10.02 6.25 -3.20
CA VAL A 19 8.97 6.99 -3.87
C VAL A 19 8.57 6.22 -5.13
N MET A 20 7.27 5.99 -5.28
CA MET A 20 6.71 5.37 -6.47
C MET A 20 5.53 6.21 -6.92
N GLU A 21 5.59 6.71 -8.16
CA GLU A 21 4.56 7.58 -8.72
C GLU A 21 4.26 8.82 -7.86
N GLY A 22 5.31 9.41 -7.27
CA GLY A 22 5.18 10.58 -6.40
C GLY A 22 4.68 10.28 -5.01
N VAL A 23 4.37 9.04 -4.70
CA VAL A 23 3.85 8.61 -3.41
C VAL A 23 4.97 8.04 -2.56
N LYS A 24 5.08 8.47 -1.31
CA LYS A 24 6.07 7.96 -0.37
C LYS A 24 5.58 6.67 0.26
N ILE A 25 6.43 5.64 0.19
CA ILE A 25 6.10 4.32 0.70
C ILE A 25 7.19 3.87 1.67
N ASP A 26 6.79 3.52 2.90
CA ASP A 26 7.68 2.94 3.90
C ASP A 26 7.52 1.42 3.85
N GLN A 27 8.63 0.71 3.63
CA GLN A 27 8.64 -0.75 3.65
C GLN A 27 8.79 -1.22 5.09
N LEU A 28 7.72 -1.77 5.66
CA LEU A 28 7.72 -2.20 7.05
C LEU A 28 8.33 -3.58 7.24
N LEU A 29 8.15 -4.48 6.26
CA LEU A 29 8.71 -5.82 6.29
C LEU A 29 9.74 -5.98 5.17
N PRO A 30 11.04 -6.07 5.52
CA PRO A 30 12.07 -6.40 4.53
C PRO A 30 11.84 -7.80 3.94
N ARG A 31 12.27 -7.99 2.68
CA ARG A 31 12.09 -9.25 1.96
C ARG A 31 12.60 -10.46 2.71
N GLU A 32 13.75 -10.30 3.39
CA GLU A 32 14.43 -11.39 4.08
C GLU A 32 13.78 -11.77 5.40
N VAL A 33 12.83 -10.99 5.88
CA VAL A 33 12.19 -11.23 7.19
C VAL A 33 10.94 -12.07 7.06
N CYS A 34 10.16 -11.88 6.00
CA CYS A 34 8.88 -12.55 5.88
C CYS A 34 8.61 -12.99 4.44
N GLU A 35 8.22 -14.24 4.26
CA GLU A 35 7.89 -14.82 2.97
C GLU A 35 6.39 -14.90 2.71
N GLN A 36 5.57 -14.65 3.71
CA GLN A 36 4.12 -14.83 3.60
C GLN A 36 3.39 -13.59 3.15
N PHE A 37 3.88 -12.43 3.56
CA PHE A 37 3.26 -11.16 3.17
C PHE A 37 4.30 -10.03 3.19
N SER A 38 3.96 -8.97 2.48
CA SER A 38 4.66 -7.69 2.57
C SER A 38 3.76 -6.66 3.27
N ALA A 39 4.36 -5.65 3.86
CA ALA A 39 3.65 -4.61 4.58
C ALA A 39 4.25 -3.25 4.27
N TYR A 40 3.39 -2.29 3.96
CA TYR A 40 3.79 -0.95 3.58
C TYR A 40 2.94 0.09 4.29
N LEU A 41 3.56 1.23 4.58
CA LEU A 41 2.84 2.43 4.96
C LEU A 41 2.90 3.39 3.77
N VAL A 42 1.74 3.70 3.21
CA VAL A 42 1.62 4.52 2.01
C VAL A 42 1.18 5.92 2.42
N ARG A 43 1.96 6.92 2.02
CA ARG A 43 1.68 8.32 2.36
C ARG A 43 1.48 9.13 1.08
N MET A 44 0.27 9.62 0.90
CA MET A 44 -0.06 10.49 -0.23
C MET A 44 -0.21 11.92 0.26
N GLU A 45 0.42 12.84 -0.47
CA GLU A 45 0.24 14.26 -0.26
C GLU A 45 -1.12 14.71 -0.83
N PRO A 46 -1.60 15.93 -0.48
CA PRO A 46 -2.78 16.46 -1.16
C PRO A 46 -2.60 16.56 -2.67
N LEU A 47 -3.68 16.43 -3.40
CA LEU A 47 -3.75 16.60 -4.86
C LEU A 47 -2.87 15.61 -5.63
N GLN A 48 -2.81 14.37 -5.16
CA GLN A 48 -2.10 13.29 -5.85
C GLN A 48 -3.08 12.28 -6.44
N ILE A 49 -2.70 11.72 -7.59
CA ILE A 49 -3.43 10.64 -8.25
C ILE A 49 -2.42 9.58 -8.65
N LYS A 50 -2.61 8.34 -8.17
CA LYS A 50 -1.81 7.21 -8.61
C LYS A 50 -2.41 6.63 -9.89
N LYS A 51 -1.56 6.05 -10.73
CA LYS A 51 -2.05 5.28 -11.89
C LYS A 51 -2.83 4.06 -11.42
N PRO A 52 -3.90 3.69 -12.14
CA PRO A 52 -4.58 2.42 -11.86
C PRO A 52 -3.63 1.24 -12.04
N SER A 53 -3.71 0.30 -11.14
CA SER A 53 -2.85 -0.89 -11.18
C SER A 53 -3.58 -2.11 -10.63
N TYR A 54 -3.01 -3.27 -10.84
CA TYR A 54 -3.53 -4.53 -10.30
C TYR A 54 -2.38 -5.50 -10.05
N HIS A 55 -2.66 -6.51 -9.23
CA HIS A 55 -1.75 -7.61 -8.97
C HIS A 55 -2.39 -8.90 -9.46
N LYS A 56 -1.61 -9.77 -10.13
CA LYS A 56 -2.17 -11.01 -10.67
C LYS A 56 -2.31 -12.10 -9.61
N LYS A 57 -1.39 -12.14 -8.64
CA LYS A 57 -1.32 -13.19 -7.63
C LYS A 57 -1.63 -12.66 -6.23
N GLY A 58 -1.19 -11.44 -5.92
CA GLY A 58 -1.33 -10.88 -4.59
C GLY A 58 -2.71 -10.36 -4.31
N GLU A 59 -3.24 -10.69 -3.13
CA GLU A 59 -4.38 -9.97 -2.59
C GLU A 59 -3.88 -8.94 -1.59
N GLU A 60 -4.64 -7.89 -1.41
CA GLU A 60 -4.26 -6.77 -0.58
C GLU A 60 -5.27 -6.49 0.50
N LEU A 61 -4.77 -6.09 1.66
CA LEU A 61 -5.57 -5.54 2.74
C LEU A 61 -5.10 -4.12 3.00
N TYR A 62 -6.06 -3.21 3.22
CA TYR A 62 -5.79 -1.80 3.46
C TYR A 62 -6.53 -1.33 4.71
N TYR A 63 -5.85 -0.55 5.51
CA TYR A 63 -6.44 0.14 6.65
C TYR A 63 -6.02 1.59 6.63
N VAL A 64 -6.99 2.52 6.58
CA VAL A 64 -6.71 3.95 6.55
C VAL A 64 -6.40 4.43 7.97
N ILE A 65 -5.18 4.94 8.16
CA ILE A 65 -4.71 5.40 9.46
C ILE A 65 -5.15 6.85 9.71
N SER A 66 -4.97 7.72 8.71
CA SER A 66 -5.27 9.14 8.86
C SER A 66 -5.56 9.79 7.53
N GLY A 67 -6.19 10.95 7.58
CA GLY A 67 -6.47 11.76 6.42
C GLY A 67 -7.71 11.31 5.66
N SER A 68 -7.77 11.70 4.41
CA SER A 68 -8.90 11.36 3.54
C SER A 68 -8.46 11.28 2.09
N GLY A 69 -9.25 10.59 1.28
CA GLY A 69 -9.00 10.44 -0.13
C GLY A 69 -10.08 9.61 -0.78
N GLN A 70 -9.79 9.09 -1.96
CA GLN A 70 -10.72 8.26 -2.71
C GLN A 70 -10.02 7.05 -3.28
N ALA A 71 -10.75 5.94 -3.35
CA ALA A 71 -10.32 4.74 -4.03
C ALA A 71 -11.32 4.39 -5.11
N VAL A 72 -10.82 3.98 -6.27
CA VAL A 72 -11.62 3.34 -7.31
C VAL A 72 -11.23 1.86 -7.27
N LEU A 73 -12.17 1.01 -6.87
CA LEU A 73 -11.96 -0.42 -6.73
C LEU A 73 -12.94 -1.15 -7.63
N ASP A 74 -12.44 -1.86 -8.62
CA ASP A 74 -13.27 -2.57 -9.61
C ASP A 74 -14.31 -1.64 -10.25
N GLY A 75 -13.87 -0.41 -10.58
CA GLY A 75 -14.71 0.60 -11.23
C GLY A 75 -15.66 1.35 -10.31
N LYS A 76 -15.68 1.04 -9.02
CA LYS A 76 -16.56 1.69 -8.06
C LYS A 76 -15.78 2.66 -7.17
N ASN A 77 -16.35 3.84 -6.93
CA ASN A 77 -15.75 4.87 -6.09
C ASN A 77 -16.06 4.67 -4.61
N TYR A 78 -15.04 4.84 -3.76
CA TYR A 78 -15.18 4.79 -2.31
C TYR A 78 -14.48 5.99 -1.70
N ASP A 79 -15.16 6.67 -0.77
CA ASP A 79 -14.54 7.71 0.04
C ASP A 79 -13.75 7.07 1.17
N LEU A 80 -12.50 7.50 1.32
CA LEU A 80 -11.60 6.99 2.36
C LEU A 80 -11.45 8.01 3.48
N ARG A 81 -11.53 7.52 4.70
CA ARG A 81 -11.23 8.28 5.91
C ARG A 81 -10.64 7.34 6.95
N ALA A 82 -10.06 7.89 8.02
CA ALA A 82 -9.48 7.11 9.09
C ALA A 82 -10.44 6.03 9.58
N GLY A 83 -9.98 4.80 9.71
CA GLY A 83 -10.77 3.66 10.14
C GLY A 83 -11.38 2.84 9.03
N CYS A 84 -11.34 3.28 7.77
CA CYS A 84 -11.79 2.45 6.65
C CYS A 84 -10.87 1.26 6.46
N PHE A 85 -11.46 0.09 6.23
CA PHE A 85 -10.76 -1.15 5.90
C PHE A 85 -11.35 -1.75 4.63
N PHE A 86 -10.48 -2.25 3.75
CA PHE A 86 -10.96 -2.94 2.56
C PHE A 86 -9.95 -3.97 2.08
N ARG A 87 -10.47 -4.93 1.33
CA ARG A 87 -9.70 -6.00 0.68
C ARG A 87 -9.81 -5.83 -0.83
N VAL A 88 -8.67 -5.98 -1.51
CA VAL A 88 -8.61 -6.00 -2.97
C VAL A 88 -8.13 -7.38 -3.40
N PRO A 89 -9.01 -8.21 -4.00
CA PRO A 89 -8.61 -9.52 -4.52
C PRO A 89 -7.61 -9.43 -5.66
N PRO A 90 -6.91 -10.53 -5.99
CA PRO A 90 -6.06 -10.56 -7.18
C PRO A 90 -6.84 -10.21 -8.45
N GLY A 91 -6.20 -9.49 -9.35
CA GLY A 91 -6.77 -9.11 -10.64
C GLY A 91 -7.65 -7.88 -10.63
N ILE A 92 -7.99 -7.35 -9.45
CA ILE A 92 -8.86 -6.18 -9.34
C ILE A 92 -8.04 -4.91 -9.55
N VAL A 93 -8.47 -4.09 -10.50
CA VAL A 93 -7.86 -2.79 -10.75
C VAL A 93 -8.24 -1.83 -9.63
N HIS A 94 -7.24 -1.15 -9.08
CA HIS A 94 -7.44 -0.19 -8.01
C HIS A 94 -6.64 1.08 -8.27
N GLN A 95 -7.18 2.20 -7.81
CA GLN A 95 -6.56 3.51 -7.97
C GLN A 95 -6.89 4.37 -6.75
N PHE A 96 -5.90 5.12 -6.28
CA PHE A 96 -6.06 6.03 -5.15
C PHE A 96 -5.81 7.46 -5.57
N SER A 97 -6.53 8.39 -4.95
CA SER A 97 -6.34 9.81 -5.15
C SER A 97 -6.63 10.58 -3.87
N THR A 98 -6.07 11.78 -3.79
CA THR A 98 -6.32 12.72 -2.69
C THR A 98 -6.83 14.03 -3.24
N SER A 99 -7.56 14.77 -2.40
CA SER A 99 -8.00 16.13 -2.68
C SER A 99 -7.19 17.11 -1.83
N ASP A 100 -7.82 17.80 -0.89
CA ASP A 100 -7.18 18.83 -0.08
C ASP A 100 -6.48 18.30 1.17
N GLN A 101 -6.62 17.00 1.47
CA GLN A 101 -6.03 16.38 2.65
C GLN A 101 -5.02 15.30 2.25
N PRO A 102 -3.97 15.09 3.05
CA PRO A 102 -3.10 13.93 2.85
C PRO A 102 -3.82 12.66 3.28
N LEU A 103 -3.27 11.52 2.86
CA LEU A 103 -3.82 10.20 3.16
C LEU A 103 -2.69 9.27 3.59
N CYS A 104 -2.90 8.56 4.69
CA CYS A 104 -1.95 7.57 5.19
C CYS A 104 -2.66 6.23 5.31
N ILE A 105 -2.16 5.22 4.61
CA ILE A 105 -2.78 3.89 4.55
C ILE A 105 -1.75 2.83 4.91
N LEU A 106 -2.14 1.89 5.77
CA LEU A 106 -1.39 0.68 6.04
C LEU A 106 -1.85 -0.39 5.05
N ASN A 107 -0.89 -1.05 4.39
CA ASN A 107 -1.18 -1.98 3.31
C ASN A 107 -0.40 -3.28 3.47
N PHE A 108 -1.10 -4.40 3.29
CA PHE A 108 -0.52 -5.73 3.30
C PHE A 108 -0.82 -6.44 2.00
N HIS A 109 0.15 -7.24 1.51
CA HIS A 109 -0.03 -8.13 0.35
C HIS A 109 0.32 -9.55 0.75
N SER A 110 -0.46 -10.51 0.26
CA SER A 110 -0.16 -11.93 0.39
C SER A 110 -0.54 -12.66 -0.91
N PRO A 111 0.39 -13.37 -1.58
CA PRO A 111 1.84 -13.41 -1.31
C PRO A 111 2.50 -12.04 -1.41
N PRO A 112 3.75 -11.90 -0.92
CA PRO A 112 4.42 -10.60 -0.91
C PRO A 112 4.51 -9.97 -2.30
N VAL A 113 4.26 -8.66 -2.36
CA VAL A 113 4.45 -7.85 -3.56
C VAL A 113 5.51 -6.80 -3.26
N PHE A 114 6.51 -6.72 -4.13
CA PHE A 114 7.56 -5.72 -4.07
C PHE A 114 7.52 -4.86 -5.33
N PRO A 115 8.13 -3.67 -5.34
CA PRO A 115 7.98 -2.75 -6.47
C PRO A 115 8.33 -3.35 -7.83
N ASP A 116 9.19 -4.36 -7.85
CA ASP A 116 9.67 -5.02 -9.06
C ASP A 116 8.90 -6.29 -9.42
N LYS A 117 7.83 -6.62 -8.68
CA LYS A 117 7.11 -7.88 -8.88
C LYS A 117 5.61 -7.72 -8.78
N ASP A 118 4.90 -8.42 -9.64
CA ASP A 118 3.44 -8.60 -9.64
C ASP A 118 2.65 -7.28 -9.56
N THR A 119 3.20 -6.20 -10.09
CA THR A 119 2.50 -4.93 -10.20
C THR A 119 2.38 -4.56 -11.66
N TYR A 120 1.14 -4.39 -12.13
CA TYR A 120 0.83 -4.09 -13.51
C TYR A 120 0.00 -2.81 -13.57
N PHE A 121 0.45 -1.87 -14.39
CA PHE A 121 -0.26 -0.60 -14.54
C PHE A 121 -1.19 -0.65 -15.74
N CYS A 122 -2.36 -0.04 -15.59
CA CYS A 122 -3.30 0.13 -16.68
C CYS A 122 -2.89 1.34 -17.52
N LYS A 123 -3.17 1.22 -18.83
CA LYS A 123 -2.93 2.32 -19.76
C LYS A 123 -4.06 3.34 -19.73
#